data_7d37d973c43348d9909bdc1f0521a415
#
_entry.id   7d37d973c43348d9909bdc1f0521a415
#
_cell.length_a   1.000
_cell.length_b   1.000
_cell.length_c   1.000
_cell.angle_alpha   90.00
_cell.angle_beta   90.00
_cell.angle_gamma   90.00
#
_symmetry.space_group_name_H-M   'P 1'
#
loop_
_entity.id
_entity.type
_entity.pdbx_description
1 polymer ?
#
loop_
_entity_poly.entity_id
_entity_poly.type
_entity_poly.pdbx_seq_one_letter_code
_entity_poly.pdbx_strand_id
1 'polypeptide(L)'
;MKKISLWMLSVGLLCGTACLGSCNRNAEADNADKTAVQDTIEVKKKVGFLAAVDNYLMDSFGSQYSPGSVCIPSVEVIGTNEENPDSVVVWGDFWVFNYNLVGDTLKTVSGGDHPGKMCVVKGKDGKFHVTTFEQVEDGHGNLESAKRIFGDQYEKFHAFNSNEEKREEARVRDLVYFLKVNKLPYKHYQDYGWPARELTVNSEQ
;
A
#
# COMPACT_ATOMS: atom_id res chain seq x y z
N MET A 1 -28.69 -14.91 20.29
CA MET A 1 -29.66 -13.82 20.45
C MET A 1 -29.23 -12.91 21.58
N LYS A 2 -28.84 -11.69 21.29
CA LYS A 2 -29.08 -10.46 22.07
C LYS A 2 -28.44 -9.30 21.30
N LYS A 3 -29.32 -8.51 20.65
CA LYS A 3 -29.04 -7.19 20.11
C LYS A 3 -28.79 -6.24 21.26
N ILE A 4 -27.78 -5.40 21.20
CA ILE A 4 -27.69 -4.19 22.02
C ILE A 4 -27.57 -3.00 21.09
N SER A 5 -28.64 -2.23 21.12
CA SER A 5 -28.81 -0.91 20.53
C SER A 5 -28.29 0.11 21.53
N LEU A 6 -27.61 1.18 21.08
CA LEU A 6 -27.49 2.33 21.90
C LEU A 6 -27.20 3.60 21.21
N TRP A 7 -27.99 4.41 21.19
CA TRP A 7 -28.38 5.71 21.82
C TRP A 7 -27.32 6.80 21.65
N MET A 8 -27.72 7.77 20.84
CA MET A 8 -27.22 9.16 20.81
C MET A 8 -27.53 9.89 22.10
N LEU A 9 -26.63 10.79 22.47
CA LEU A 9 -26.98 11.97 23.27
C LEU A 9 -26.18 13.18 22.81
N SER A 10 -26.88 14.11 22.27
CA SER A 10 -26.51 15.51 22.02
C SER A 10 -26.72 16.34 23.29
N VAL A 11 -26.07 17.44 23.42
CA VAL A 11 -26.30 18.71 24.15
C VAL A 11 -24.94 19.30 24.49
N GLY A 12 -24.56 20.52 24.32
CA GLY A 12 -25.24 21.79 24.13
C GLY A 12 -24.25 22.93 24.06
N LEU A 13 -24.68 23.90 23.46
CA LEU A 13 -24.38 25.30 23.27
C LEU A 13 -23.87 26.07 24.51
N LEU A 14 -22.92 27.03 24.32
CA LEU A 14 -22.91 28.40 24.90
C LEU A 14 -21.61 29.13 24.51
N CYS A 15 -21.68 30.09 23.69
CA CYS A 15 -21.60 31.56 23.80
C CYS A 15 -20.51 32.16 24.71
N GLY A 16 -19.70 33.08 24.16
CA GLY A 16 -18.96 34.06 24.95
C GLY A 16 -17.86 34.81 24.20
N THR A 17 -18.23 35.91 23.54
CA THR A 17 -17.60 37.25 23.41
C THR A 17 -16.12 37.48 23.18
N ALA A 18 -15.91 38.16 22.11
CA ALA A 18 -14.91 39.16 21.65
C ALA A 18 -13.79 39.60 22.59
N CYS A 19 -12.57 39.68 22.01
CA CYS A 19 -11.65 40.78 22.23
C CYS A 19 -10.82 41.05 20.98
N LEU A 20 -10.86 42.27 20.50
CA LEU A 20 -10.08 42.87 19.43
C LEU A 20 -8.60 43.00 19.87
N GLY A 21 -7.70 42.55 19.02
CA GLY A 21 -6.25 42.74 19.19
C GLY A 21 -5.57 42.58 17.84
N SER A 22 -5.43 43.69 17.13
CA SER A 22 -4.65 43.84 15.91
C SER A 22 -3.18 43.58 16.18
N CYS A 23 -2.55 42.60 15.48
CA CYS A 23 -1.14 42.66 15.13
C CYS A 23 -0.85 41.85 13.91
N ASN A 24 -0.46 42.55 12.88
CA ASN A 24 -0.03 42.13 11.57
C ASN A 24 1.29 41.32 11.64
N ARG A 25 1.23 40.02 11.41
CA ARG A 25 2.38 39.16 11.04
C ARG A 25 1.84 37.77 10.68
N ASN A 26 1.54 37.49 9.43
CA ASN A 26 1.44 36.14 8.89
C ASN A 26 1.27 36.23 7.38
N ALA A 27 2.38 36.42 6.66
CA ALA A 27 2.43 36.25 5.21
C ALA A 27 3.23 35.00 4.79
N GLU A 28 3.86 34.28 5.75
CA GLU A 28 4.67 33.06 5.40
C GLU A 28 4.05 31.73 5.82
N ALA A 29 3.01 31.72 6.66
CA ALA A 29 2.37 30.47 7.09
C ALA A 29 1.35 29.91 6.08
N ASP A 30 0.76 30.78 5.23
CA ASP A 30 -0.28 30.39 4.28
C ASP A 30 0.24 29.62 3.05
N ASN A 31 1.53 29.76 2.69
CA ASN A 31 2.09 29.05 1.54
C ASN A 31 2.53 27.61 1.87
N ALA A 32 3.00 27.34 3.08
CA ALA A 32 3.40 25.99 3.48
C ALA A 32 2.21 25.05 3.63
N ASP A 33 1.07 25.55 4.12
CA ASP A 33 -0.13 24.75 4.33
C ASP A 33 -0.84 24.40 3.01
N LYS A 34 -0.84 25.32 2.04
CA LYS A 34 -1.42 25.05 0.70
C LYS A 34 -0.61 24.04 -0.11
N THR A 35 0.71 24.07 0.00
CA THR A 35 1.60 23.12 -0.68
C THR A 35 1.46 21.71 -0.10
N ALA A 36 1.41 21.57 1.22
CA ALA A 36 1.24 20.29 1.91
C ALA A 36 -0.13 19.66 1.64
N VAL A 37 -1.20 20.45 1.54
CA VAL A 37 -2.55 19.99 1.21
C VAL A 37 -2.64 19.53 -0.26
N GLN A 38 -1.96 20.22 -1.16
CA GLN A 38 -1.95 19.89 -2.59
C GLN A 38 -1.18 18.61 -2.87
N ASP A 39 -0.02 18.43 -2.24
CA ASP A 39 0.76 17.19 -2.31
C ASP A 39 0.01 15.99 -1.73
N THR A 40 -0.71 16.19 -0.63
CA THR A 40 -1.54 15.15 -0.01
C THR A 40 -2.72 14.75 -0.90
N ILE A 41 -3.31 15.67 -1.64
CA ILE A 41 -4.41 15.40 -2.57
C ILE A 41 -3.91 14.68 -3.84
N GLU A 42 -2.75 15.06 -4.38
CA GLU A 42 -2.13 14.36 -5.51
C GLU A 42 -1.71 12.93 -5.17
N VAL A 43 -1.10 12.71 -4.02
CA VAL A 43 -0.75 11.38 -3.52
C VAL A 43 -2.00 10.51 -3.36
N LYS A 44 -3.08 11.03 -2.77
CA LYS A 44 -4.35 10.28 -2.67
C LYS A 44 -4.95 9.94 -4.04
N LYS A 45 -4.78 10.79 -5.05
CA LYS A 45 -5.29 10.56 -6.39
C LYS A 45 -4.48 9.52 -7.17
N LYS A 46 -3.14 9.46 -6.95
CA LYS A 46 -2.26 8.45 -7.56
C LYS A 46 -2.39 7.06 -6.94
N VAL A 47 -2.88 6.97 -5.72
CA VAL A 47 -2.93 5.71 -4.94
C VAL A 47 -4.26 4.97 -5.08
N GLY A 48 -5.28 5.55 -5.71
CA GLY A 48 -6.62 4.97 -5.81
C GLY A 48 -6.66 3.57 -6.41
N PHE A 49 -5.95 3.31 -7.49
CA PHE A 49 -5.89 1.99 -8.12
C PHE A 49 -4.94 1.03 -7.37
N LEU A 50 -3.89 1.52 -6.71
CA LEU A 50 -2.99 0.68 -5.90
C LEU A 50 -3.70 0.09 -4.68
N ALA A 51 -4.64 0.83 -4.08
CA ALA A 51 -5.46 0.26 -3.01
C ALA A 51 -6.32 -0.92 -3.49
N ALA A 52 -6.78 -0.88 -4.74
CA ALA A 52 -7.48 -2.02 -5.34
C ALA A 52 -6.55 -3.21 -5.61
N VAL A 53 -5.30 -2.95 -6.01
CA VAL A 53 -4.25 -3.97 -6.16
C VAL A 53 -3.97 -4.63 -4.81
N ASP A 54 -3.73 -3.85 -3.76
CA ASP A 54 -3.49 -4.36 -2.40
C ASP A 54 -4.63 -5.24 -1.91
N ASN A 55 -5.88 -4.77 -2.02
CA ASN A 55 -7.05 -5.55 -1.62
C ASN A 55 -7.16 -6.86 -2.42
N TYR A 56 -6.94 -6.80 -3.74
CA TYR A 56 -6.97 -7.99 -4.58
C TYR A 56 -5.92 -9.02 -4.16
N LEU A 57 -4.69 -8.57 -3.86
CA LEU A 57 -3.60 -9.43 -3.40
C LEU A 57 -3.95 -10.10 -2.06
N MET A 58 -4.46 -9.33 -1.10
CA MET A 58 -4.87 -9.87 0.21
C MET A 58 -5.99 -10.91 0.07
N ASP A 59 -7.03 -10.59 -0.70
CA ASP A 59 -8.22 -11.43 -0.83
C ASP A 59 -7.96 -12.67 -1.70
N SER A 60 -7.23 -12.51 -2.81
CA SER A 60 -7.04 -13.58 -3.80
C SER A 60 -5.84 -14.48 -3.49
N PHE A 61 -4.77 -13.95 -2.90
CA PHE A 61 -3.55 -14.70 -2.64
C PHE A 61 -3.24 -14.84 -1.15
N GLY A 62 -3.35 -13.79 -0.37
CA GLY A 62 -3.09 -13.82 1.07
C GLY A 62 -3.92 -14.86 1.80
N SER A 63 -5.16 -15.05 1.37
CA SER A 63 -6.10 -16.06 1.91
C SER A 63 -5.73 -17.51 1.57
N GLN A 64 -4.89 -17.74 0.56
CA GLN A 64 -4.46 -19.09 0.13
C GLN A 64 -3.25 -19.60 0.92
N TYR A 65 -2.52 -18.70 1.56
CA TYR A 65 -1.36 -19.03 2.39
C TYR A 65 -1.75 -19.33 3.84
N SER A 66 -0.83 -19.94 4.60
CA SER A 66 -1.03 -20.13 6.04
C SER A 66 -1.35 -18.79 6.70
N PRO A 67 -2.48 -18.67 7.42
CA PRO A 67 -2.94 -17.39 7.94
C PRO A 67 -2.04 -16.86 9.06
N GLY A 68 -1.89 -15.54 9.09
CA GLY A 68 -1.29 -14.78 10.18
C GLY A 68 -2.33 -13.89 10.87
N SER A 69 -1.87 -13.07 11.79
CA SER A 69 -2.70 -12.03 12.44
C SER A 69 -3.06 -10.91 11.48
N VAL A 70 -2.21 -10.67 10.46
CA VAL A 70 -2.38 -9.64 9.44
C VAL A 70 -1.74 -10.07 8.13
N CYS A 71 -2.37 -9.71 7.02
CA CYS A 71 -1.83 -9.86 5.66
C CYS A 71 -1.44 -8.48 5.13
N ILE A 72 -0.19 -8.34 4.67
CA ILE A 72 0.34 -7.07 4.16
C ILE A 72 0.99 -7.33 2.80
N PRO A 73 0.49 -6.70 1.72
CA PRO A 73 1.12 -6.75 0.41
C PRO A 73 2.40 -5.91 0.38
N SER A 74 3.31 -6.28 -0.52
CA SER A 74 4.42 -5.43 -0.95
C SER A 74 4.38 -5.32 -2.46
N VAL A 75 4.22 -4.12 -2.98
CA VAL A 75 3.94 -3.84 -4.38
C VAL A 75 5.00 -2.94 -4.98
N GLU A 76 5.77 -3.48 -5.93
CA GLU A 76 6.62 -2.66 -6.78
C GLU A 76 5.99 -2.50 -8.15
N VAL A 77 5.70 -1.25 -8.50
CA VAL A 77 5.14 -0.90 -9.81
C VAL A 77 6.27 -0.76 -10.83
N ILE A 78 6.33 -1.69 -11.76
CA ILE A 78 7.31 -1.68 -12.85
C ILE A 78 6.91 -0.70 -13.95
N GLY A 79 5.62 -0.63 -14.24
CA GLY A 79 5.06 0.33 -15.20
C GLY A 79 3.55 0.42 -15.11
N THR A 80 2.99 1.52 -15.65
CA THR A 80 1.55 1.73 -15.77
C THR A 80 1.20 2.20 -17.17
N ASN A 81 -0.03 1.90 -17.60
CA ASN A 81 -0.70 2.62 -18.69
C ASN A 81 -1.98 3.25 -18.10
N GLU A 82 -2.02 4.58 -18.08
CA GLU A 82 -3.08 5.42 -17.53
C GLU A 82 -3.73 6.32 -18.59
N GLU A 83 -3.62 5.96 -19.88
CA GLU A 83 -4.25 6.70 -20.98
C GLU A 83 -5.77 6.85 -20.77
N ASN A 84 -6.39 5.84 -20.16
CA ASN A 84 -7.77 5.92 -19.69
C ASN A 84 -7.77 6.01 -18.15
N PRO A 85 -8.17 7.16 -17.56
CA PRO A 85 -8.16 7.33 -16.10
C PRO A 85 -9.13 6.42 -15.34
N ASP A 86 -10.09 5.82 -16.03
CA ASP A 86 -11.04 4.87 -15.45
C ASP A 86 -10.63 3.39 -15.70
N SER A 87 -9.51 3.17 -16.41
CA SER A 87 -8.98 1.82 -16.68
C SER A 87 -7.46 1.86 -16.76
N VAL A 88 -6.80 1.41 -15.72
CA VAL A 88 -5.34 1.43 -15.57
C VAL A 88 -4.79 0.02 -15.77
N VAL A 89 -3.73 -0.11 -16.57
CA VAL A 89 -2.95 -1.34 -16.64
C VAL A 89 -1.71 -1.15 -15.77
N VAL A 90 -1.45 -2.12 -14.88
CA VAL A 90 -0.32 -2.10 -13.95
C VAL A 90 0.53 -3.34 -14.18
N TRP A 91 1.80 -3.15 -14.50
CA TRP A 91 2.83 -4.18 -14.46
C TRP A 91 3.57 -4.06 -13.15
N GLY A 92 3.71 -5.16 -12.42
CA GLY A 92 4.34 -5.11 -11.12
C GLY A 92 4.94 -6.41 -10.66
N ASP A 93 5.81 -6.28 -9.66
CA ASP A 93 6.27 -7.36 -8.79
C ASP A 93 5.42 -7.30 -7.52
N PHE A 94 4.52 -8.27 -7.37
CA PHE A 94 3.48 -8.26 -6.36
C PHE A 94 3.75 -9.35 -5.33
N TRP A 95 4.13 -8.94 -4.12
CA TRP A 95 4.30 -9.85 -3.00
C TRP A 95 3.15 -9.74 -2.02
N VAL A 96 2.85 -10.84 -1.37
CA VAL A 96 1.92 -10.86 -0.25
C VAL A 96 2.51 -11.66 0.91
N PHE A 97 2.40 -11.13 2.12
CA PHE A 97 2.95 -11.76 3.32
C PHE A 97 1.91 -11.78 4.43
N ASN A 98 1.80 -12.92 5.10
CA ASN A 98 1.05 -13.07 6.35
C ASN A 98 2.02 -12.96 7.53
N TYR A 99 1.67 -12.14 8.52
CA TYR A 99 2.49 -11.92 9.71
C TYR A 99 1.70 -12.22 10.98
N ASN A 100 2.40 -12.78 11.98
CA ASN A 100 1.93 -12.78 13.36
C ASN A 100 2.49 -11.57 14.11
N LEU A 101 1.66 -11.01 14.98
CA LEU A 101 2.01 -9.84 15.80
C LEU A 101 2.55 -10.34 17.14
N VAL A 102 3.87 -10.21 17.38
CA VAL A 102 4.53 -10.73 18.59
C VAL A 102 5.38 -9.63 19.23
N GLY A 103 4.93 -9.12 20.37
CA GLY A 103 5.59 -7.98 21.02
C GLY A 103 5.55 -6.74 20.12
N ASP A 104 6.70 -6.23 19.72
CA ASP A 104 6.85 -5.10 18.79
C ASP A 104 7.28 -5.55 17.37
N THR A 105 7.17 -6.85 17.07
CA THR A 105 7.73 -7.48 15.87
C THR A 105 6.62 -8.13 15.04
N LEU A 106 6.63 -7.88 13.73
CA LEU A 106 5.89 -8.62 12.71
C LEU A 106 6.69 -9.89 12.36
N LYS A 107 6.21 -11.07 12.75
CA LYS A 107 6.86 -12.34 12.37
C LYS A 107 6.20 -12.92 11.15
N THR A 108 6.97 -13.09 10.07
CA THR A 108 6.49 -13.72 8.83
C THR A 108 6.05 -15.14 9.07
N VAL A 109 4.85 -15.47 8.67
CA VAL A 109 4.26 -16.82 8.72
C VAL A 109 4.36 -17.50 7.35
N SER A 110 3.98 -16.78 6.32
CA SER A 110 3.90 -17.28 4.96
C SER A 110 3.83 -16.11 3.98
N GLY A 111 4.00 -16.40 2.70
CA GLY A 111 3.87 -15.40 1.64
C GLY A 111 4.36 -15.95 0.32
N GLY A 112 4.21 -15.14 -0.73
CA GLY A 112 4.67 -15.51 -2.06
C GLY A 112 4.73 -14.31 -2.99
N ASP A 113 5.41 -14.55 -4.11
CA ASP A 113 5.64 -13.64 -5.20
C ASP A 113 4.66 -13.92 -6.35
N HIS A 114 4.07 -12.87 -6.89
CA HIS A 114 3.07 -12.95 -7.96
C HIS A 114 3.33 -11.88 -9.02
N PRO A 115 4.49 -11.90 -9.70
CA PRO A 115 4.77 -10.90 -10.72
C PRO A 115 3.80 -11.02 -11.90
N GLY A 116 3.44 -9.87 -12.49
CA GLY A 116 2.49 -9.92 -13.60
C GLY A 116 1.91 -8.58 -14.01
N LYS A 117 0.76 -8.67 -14.69
CA LYS A 117 0.03 -7.53 -15.24
C LYS A 117 -1.43 -7.56 -14.78
N MET A 118 -1.87 -6.50 -14.13
CA MET A 118 -3.26 -6.31 -13.70
C MET A 118 -3.98 -5.26 -14.54
N CYS A 119 -5.25 -5.51 -14.89
CA CYS A 119 -6.15 -4.45 -15.35
C CYS A 119 -7.03 -4.02 -14.17
N VAL A 120 -7.04 -2.72 -13.91
CA VAL A 120 -7.76 -2.12 -12.79
C VAL A 120 -8.75 -1.11 -13.33
N VAL A 121 -10.04 -1.33 -13.09
CA VAL A 121 -11.13 -0.54 -13.68
C VAL A 121 -11.95 0.12 -12.58
N LYS A 122 -12.33 1.36 -12.81
CA LYS A 122 -13.18 2.12 -11.91
C LYS A 122 -14.64 1.67 -12.08
N GLY A 123 -15.22 1.18 -11.02
CA GLY A 123 -16.60 0.73 -10.98
C GLY A 123 -17.61 1.86 -10.89
N LYS A 124 -18.88 1.51 -10.98
CA LYS A 124 -20.00 2.47 -10.83
C LYS A 124 -20.08 3.09 -9.43
N ASP A 125 -19.48 2.44 -8.44
CA ASP A 125 -19.32 2.93 -7.08
C ASP A 125 -18.20 3.98 -6.93
N GLY A 126 -17.50 4.30 -8.02
CA GLY A 126 -16.38 5.23 -8.04
C GLY A 126 -15.06 4.65 -7.53
N LYS A 127 -15.04 3.37 -7.14
CA LYS A 127 -13.83 2.68 -6.66
C LYS A 127 -13.18 1.88 -7.78
N PHE A 128 -11.88 1.71 -7.66
CA PHE A 128 -11.13 0.83 -8.55
C PHE A 128 -11.24 -0.64 -8.11
N HIS A 129 -11.28 -1.54 -9.08
CA HIS A 129 -11.33 -2.99 -8.89
C HIS A 129 -10.41 -3.68 -9.89
N VAL A 130 -9.63 -4.67 -9.47
CA VAL A 130 -8.88 -5.52 -10.38
C VAL A 130 -9.86 -6.41 -11.11
N THR A 131 -9.86 -6.34 -12.43
CA THR A 131 -10.76 -7.14 -13.29
C THR A 131 -10.07 -8.33 -13.92
N THR A 132 -8.78 -8.22 -14.19
CA THR A 132 -7.96 -9.32 -14.70
C THR A 132 -6.56 -9.26 -14.10
N PHE A 133 -5.97 -10.42 -13.89
CA PHE A 133 -4.57 -10.57 -13.53
C PHE A 133 -3.95 -11.67 -14.39
N GLU A 134 -2.91 -11.29 -15.13
CA GLU A 134 -2.07 -12.19 -15.91
C GLU A 134 -0.75 -12.37 -15.16
N GLN A 135 -0.62 -13.49 -14.46
CA GLN A 135 0.55 -13.81 -13.64
C GLN A 135 1.62 -14.51 -14.47
N VAL A 136 2.89 -14.24 -14.14
CA VAL A 136 4.04 -14.98 -14.66
C VAL A 136 3.96 -16.44 -14.18
N GLU A 137 4.21 -17.37 -15.09
CA GLU A 137 4.19 -18.80 -14.79
C GLU A 137 5.40 -19.21 -13.94
N ASP A 138 5.19 -20.19 -13.07
CA ASP A 138 6.29 -20.78 -12.30
C ASP A 138 7.09 -21.81 -13.14
N GLY A 139 8.32 -22.05 -12.71
CA GLY A 139 9.17 -23.11 -13.27
C GLY A 139 9.60 -22.85 -14.71
N HIS A 140 9.41 -23.84 -15.58
CA HIS A 140 9.92 -23.79 -16.97
C HIS A 140 9.28 -22.70 -17.83
N GLY A 141 8.05 -22.30 -17.54
CA GLY A 141 7.32 -21.24 -18.24
C GLY A 141 7.69 -19.82 -17.80
N ASN A 142 8.46 -19.66 -16.72
CA ASN A 142 8.71 -18.37 -16.09
C ASN A 142 9.29 -17.33 -17.06
N LEU A 143 10.42 -17.62 -17.70
CA LEU A 143 11.12 -16.67 -18.58
C LEU A 143 10.26 -16.24 -19.78
N GLU A 144 9.60 -17.19 -20.43
CA GLU A 144 8.79 -16.93 -21.62
C GLU A 144 7.52 -16.12 -21.25
N SER A 145 6.85 -16.51 -20.17
CA SER A 145 5.66 -15.76 -19.70
C SER A 145 6.04 -14.38 -19.19
N ALA A 146 7.15 -14.24 -18.47
CA ALA A 146 7.62 -12.93 -18.02
C ALA A 146 7.90 -11.98 -19.20
N LYS A 147 8.65 -12.44 -20.21
CA LYS A 147 8.90 -11.64 -21.40
C LYS A 147 7.62 -11.25 -22.14
N ARG A 148 6.67 -12.20 -22.26
CA ARG A 148 5.39 -11.96 -22.93
C ARG A 148 4.53 -10.96 -22.16
N ILE A 149 4.44 -11.10 -20.83
CA ILE A 149 3.59 -10.26 -19.96
C ILE A 149 4.15 -8.85 -19.82
N PHE A 150 5.45 -8.73 -19.57
CA PHE A 150 6.09 -7.44 -19.34
C PHE A 150 6.45 -6.71 -20.63
N GLY A 151 6.67 -7.40 -21.75
CA GLY A 151 7.03 -6.78 -23.03
C GLY A 151 8.20 -5.81 -22.88
N ASP A 152 8.01 -4.55 -23.27
CA ASP A 152 9.01 -3.48 -23.14
C ASP A 152 9.43 -3.17 -21.70
N GLN A 153 8.65 -3.59 -20.71
CA GLN A 153 8.96 -3.43 -19.27
C GLN A 153 9.82 -4.57 -18.73
N TYR A 154 10.09 -5.62 -19.53
CA TYR A 154 10.76 -6.83 -19.04
C TYR A 154 12.13 -6.56 -18.41
N GLU A 155 12.97 -5.76 -19.03
CA GLU A 155 14.31 -5.46 -18.51
C GLU A 155 14.25 -4.72 -17.16
N LYS A 156 13.28 -3.81 -16.99
CA LYS A 156 13.05 -3.12 -15.73
C LYS A 156 12.57 -4.09 -14.64
N PHE A 157 11.62 -4.96 -14.99
CA PHE A 157 11.16 -6.02 -14.09
C PHE A 157 12.32 -6.93 -13.68
N HIS A 158 13.08 -7.46 -14.65
CA HIS A 158 14.19 -8.36 -14.37
C HIS A 158 15.25 -7.72 -13.48
N ALA A 159 15.60 -6.46 -13.73
CA ALA A 159 16.58 -5.73 -12.92
C ALA A 159 16.12 -5.50 -11.48
N PHE A 160 14.81 -5.38 -11.24
CA PHE A 160 14.24 -5.30 -9.89
C PHE A 160 14.12 -6.69 -9.25
N ASN A 161 13.46 -7.63 -9.92
CA ASN A 161 13.16 -8.95 -9.39
C ASN A 161 14.43 -9.78 -9.06
N SER A 162 15.52 -9.58 -9.82
CA SER A 162 16.82 -10.22 -9.54
C SER A 162 17.63 -9.55 -8.41
N ASN A 163 17.18 -8.41 -7.88
CA ASN A 163 17.90 -7.66 -6.86
C ASN A 163 17.21 -7.80 -5.50
N GLU A 164 17.79 -8.67 -4.63
CA GLU A 164 17.25 -8.94 -3.30
C GLU A 164 17.17 -7.68 -2.41
N GLU A 165 18.18 -6.79 -2.48
CA GLU A 165 18.21 -5.57 -1.69
C GLU A 165 17.05 -4.64 -2.04
N LYS A 166 16.79 -4.42 -3.34
CA LYS A 166 15.68 -3.60 -3.81
C LYS A 166 14.31 -4.18 -3.43
N ARG A 167 14.16 -5.52 -3.51
CA ARG A 167 12.90 -6.16 -3.06
C ARG A 167 12.69 -5.99 -1.57
N GLU A 168 13.76 -6.08 -0.80
CA GLU A 168 13.73 -5.87 0.65
C GLU A 168 13.39 -4.42 1.01
N GLU A 169 13.99 -3.44 0.33
CA GLU A 169 13.66 -2.01 0.48
C GLU A 169 12.18 -1.74 0.18
N ALA A 170 11.66 -2.32 -0.91
CA ALA A 170 10.24 -2.20 -1.26
C ALA A 170 9.34 -2.78 -0.17
N ARG A 171 9.69 -3.96 0.35
CA ARG A 171 8.96 -4.60 1.46
C ARG A 171 8.96 -3.74 2.72
N VAL A 172 10.11 -3.23 3.13
CA VAL A 172 10.23 -2.34 4.31
C VAL A 172 9.40 -1.08 4.13
N ARG A 173 9.47 -0.44 2.98
CA ARG A 173 8.66 0.73 2.63
C ARG A 173 7.17 0.47 2.83
N ASP A 174 6.69 -0.65 2.30
CA ASP A 174 5.26 -0.99 2.33
C ASP A 174 4.81 -1.40 3.75
N LEU A 175 5.66 -2.11 4.51
CA LEU A 175 5.42 -2.39 5.92
C LEU A 175 5.30 -1.11 6.75
N VAL A 176 6.25 -0.18 6.61
CA VAL A 176 6.21 1.10 7.32
C VAL A 176 4.98 1.91 6.95
N TYR A 177 4.64 1.97 5.66
CA TYR A 177 3.42 2.64 5.20
C TYR A 177 2.18 2.02 5.87
N PHE A 178 2.05 0.69 5.81
CA PHE A 178 0.93 -0.04 6.42
C PHE A 178 0.81 0.25 7.92
N LEU A 179 1.92 0.16 8.65
CA LEU A 179 1.96 0.42 10.09
C LEU A 179 1.55 1.85 10.42
N LYS A 180 2.04 2.83 9.66
CA LYS A 180 1.72 4.25 9.83
C LYS A 180 0.24 4.54 9.61
N VAL A 181 -0.33 4.05 8.50
CA VAL A 181 -1.74 4.26 8.15
C VAL A 181 -2.69 3.62 9.17
N ASN A 182 -2.33 2.43 9.65
CA ASN A 182 -3.14 1.68 10.62
C ASN A 182 -2.81 2.04 12.09
N LYS A 183 -1.87 2.98 12.33
CA LYS A 183 -1.44 3.41 13.68
C LYS A 183 -0.98 2.24 14.56
N LEU A 184 -0.24 1.31 13.97
CA LEU A 184 0.25 0.12 14.64
C LEU A 184 1.67 0.38 15.21
N PRO A 185 1.97 -0.06 16.46
CA PRO A 185 3.19 0.32 17.17
C PRO A 185 4.40 -0.61 16.90
N TYR A 186 4.34 -1.43 15.85
CA TYR A 186 5.41 -2.37 15.55
C TYR A 186 6.63 -1.67 14.96
N LYS A 187 7.82 -2.11 15.37
CA LYS A 187 9.10 -1.48 15.01
C LYS A 187 10.04 -2.43 14.25
N HIS A 188 9.72 -3.71 14.26
CA HIS A 188 10.56 -4.74 13.68
C HIS A 188 9.72 -5.69 12.81
N TYR A 189 10.39 -6.37 11.88
CA TYR A 189 9.86 -7.57 11.25
C TYR A 189 10.92 -8.68 11.28
N GLN A 190 10.49 -9.94 11.16
CA GLN A 190 11.35 -11.09 11.26
C GLN A 190 10.88 -12.22 10.36
N ASP A 191 11.75 -12.67 9.47
CA ASP A 191 11.56 -13.90 8.73
C ASP A 191 12.04 -15.11 9.55
N TYR A 192 11.46 -16.29 9.24
CA TYR A 192 11.79 -17.52 9.94
C TYR A 192 13.30 -17.85 9.82
N GLY A 193 13.95 -18.08 10.94
CA GLY A 193 15.38 -18.40 10.99
C GLY A 193 16.34 -17.21 10.90
N TRP A 194 15.83 -15.98 10.73
CA TRP A 194 16.63 -14.76 10.63
C TRP A 194 16.45 -13.84 11.84
N PRO A 195 17.44 -13.00 12.16
CA PRO A 195 17.27 -11.99 13.21
C PRO A 195 16.19 -10.97 12.81
N ALA A 196 15.57 -10.38 13.84
CA ALA A 196 14.63 -9.28 13.62
C ALA A 196 15.35 -8.08 13.00
N ARG A 197 14.69 -7.42 12.04
CA ARG A 197 15.17 -6.22 11.35
C ARG A 197 14.31 -5.03 11.77
N GLU A 198 14.94 -3.88 11.95
CA GLU A 198 14.25 -2.66 12.30
C GLU A 198 13.51 -2.07 11.08
N LEU A 199 12.28 -1.60 11.31
CA LEU A 199 11.44 -0.93 10.30
C LEU A 199 11.71 0.58 10.33
N THR A 200 12.87 0.97 9.84
CA THR A 200 13.23 2.37 9.62
C THR A 200 13.18 2.69 8.13
N VAL A 201 12.44 3.72 7.76
CA VAL A 201 12.62 4.34 6.44
C VAL A 201 13.80 5.26 6.55
N ASN A 202 14.88 4.98 5.85
CA ASN A 202 15.94 5.97 5.66
C ASN A 202 15.30 7.17 4.96
N SER A 203 15.21 8.29 5.67
CA SER A 203 14.60 9.54 5.20
C SER A 203 15.53 10.31 4.25
N GLU A 204 16.32 9.57 3.45
CA GLU A 204 17.21 10.16 2.45
C GLU A 204 16.94 9.50 1.09
N GLN A 205 15.94 10.05 0.38
CA GLN A 205 15.98 10.19 -1.09
C GLN A 205 14.94 11.22 -1.53
#